data_efe980c06d1edebe236476fd6c81319c
#
_entry.id   efe980c06d1edebe236476fd6c81319c
#
_cell.length_a   1.000
_cell.length_b   1.000
_cell.length_c   1.000
_cell.angle_alpha   90.00
_cell.angle_beta   90.00
_cell.angle_gamma   90.00
#
_symmetry.space_group_name_H-M   'P 1'
#
loop_
_entity.id
_entity.type
_entity.pdbx_description
1 polymer ?
#
loop_
_entity_poly.entity_id
_entity_poly.type
_entity_poly.pdbx_seq_one_letter_code
_entity_poly.pdbx_strand_id
1 'polypeptide(L)'
;MDNKSLIPEGFKDHVDFSTNVEHEYKNKIINIFISNGFDLIKTPLLEFYQKNNSNAFIIESKKNEPKLFIRDDITPQIIRIASSRFKNKTRPIKVCYYGEVIRKKGSMLRPERQFLQVGSEIIGSDSILSDIEIINLAYKSLKEIGIKNITLELTSKIFLENIFSKIKDLNTLNKLKLFIRQKDTKNSLSLIKDKDDKLLLKILFSLTGSFKGLDEKINDLKLSDSLRSEIENIKKISKKINFNNKDQIVLDFTEIDNKNYHDGIKFTFLLEMCGEKLLVGDVIRLK
;
A
#
# COMPACT_ATOMS: atom_id res chain seq x y z
N MET A 1 -18.44 -0.81 -38.23
CA MET A 1 -18.27 -1.96 -37.31
C MET A 1 -19.28 -1.81 -36.21
N ASP A 2 -20.11 -2.82 -36.01
CA ASP A 2 -21.16 -2.80 -35.00
C ASP A 2 -20.52 -2.86 -33.61
N ASN A 3 -20.63 -1.79 -32.80
CA ASN A 3 -20.00 -1.68 -31.49
C ASN A 3 -20.55 -2.67 -30.43
N LYS A 4 -21.46 -3.53 -30.80
CA LYS A 4 -22.16 -4.46 -29.88
C LYS A 4 -21.30 -5.59 -29.31
N SER A 5 -20.13 -5.87 -29.94
CA SER A 5 -19.18 -6.90 -29.50
C SER A 5 -17.89 -6.32 -28.88
N LEU A 6 -17.77 -5.00 -28.77
CA LEU A 6 -16.56 -4.35 -28.26
C LEU A 6 -16.67 -4.11 -26.76
N ILE A 7 -15.69 -4.62 -26.04
CA ILE A 7 -15.52 -4.36 -24.61
C ILE A 7 -14.70 -3.08 -24.43
N PRO A 8 -15.04 -2.19 -23.49
CA PRO A 8 -14.26 -0.98 -23.25
C PRO A 8 -12.80 -1.29 -22.89
N GLU A 9 -11.88 -0.41 -23.31
CA GLU A 9 -10.45 -0.56 -23.01
C GLU A 9 -10.19 -0.75 -21.52
N GLY A 10 -9.34 -1.74 -21.17
CA GLY A 10 -9.00 -2.11 -19.80
C GLY A 10 -10.05 -2.98 -19.09
N PHE A 11 -11.07 -3.44 -19.81
CA PHE A 11 -12.02 -4.46 -19.35
C PHE A 11 -11.88 -5.70 -20.19
N LYS A 12 -12.19 -6.85 -19.62
CA LYS A 12 -12.18 -8.14 -20.34
C LYS A 12 -13.17 -9.11 -19.74
N ASP A 13 -13.65 -10.04 -20.57
CA ASP A 13 -14.34 -11.22 -20.08
C ASP A 13 -13.31 -12.18 -19.49
N HIS A 14 -13.60 -12.69 -18.31
CA HIS A 14 -12.82 -13.74 -17.67
C HIS A 14 -13.54 -15.06 -17.94
N VAL A 15 -13.09 -15.75 -18.96
CA VAL A 15 -13.52 -17.09 -19.36
C VAL A 15 -12.33 -18.02 -19.16
N ASP A 16 -12.45 -19.29 -19.15
CA ASP A 16 -11.36 -20.23 -19.06
C ASP A 16 -10.85 -20.56 -17.65
N PHE A 17 -9.73 -21.26 -17.65
CA PHE A 17 -9.02 -21.73 -16.48
C PHE A 17 -8.63 -20.60 -15.50
N SER A 18 -8.31 -19.41 -16.03
CA SER A 18 -7.89 -18.26 -15.22
C SER A 18 -8.97 -17.84 -14.18
N THR A 19 -10.25 -17.90 -14.55
CA THR A 19 -11.37 -17.58 -13.65
C THR A 19 -11.47 -18.57 -12.48
N ASN A 20 -11.27 -19.86 -12.77
CA ASN A 20 -11.28 -20.89 -11.73
C ASN A 20 -10.11 -20.71 -10.76
N VAL A 21 -8.93 -20.39 -11.27
CA VAL A 21 -7.73 -20.10 -10.46
C VAL A 21 -7.93 -18.88 -9.58
N GLU A 22 -8.48 -17.80 -10.12
CA GLU A 22 -8.79 -16.59 -9.35
C GLU A 22 -9.77 -16.92 -8.20
N HIS A 23 -10.82 -17.69 -8.50
CA HIS A 23 -11.78 -18.12 -7.49
C HIS A 23 -11.14 -18.96 -6.39
N GLU A 24 -10.28 -19.91 -6.74
CA GLU A 24 -9.55 -20.76 -5.81
C GLU A 24 -8.61 -19.92 -4.93
N TYR A 25 -7.81 -19.02 -5.52
CA TYR A 25 -6.87 -18.18 -4.80
C TYR A 25 -7.57 -17.23 -3.83
N LYS A 26 -8.66 -16.59 -4.28
CA LYS A 26 -9.49 -15.76 -3.41
C LYS A 26 -9.96 -16.57 -2.19
N ASN A 27 -10.47 -17.77 -2.39
CA ASN A 27 -10.98 -18.59 -1.29
C ASN A 27 -9.87 -19.01 -0.32
N LYS A 28 -8.70 -19.41 -0.82
CA LYS A 28 -7.53 -19.74 0.01
C LYS A 28 -7.12 -18.54 0.88
N ILE A 29 -6.98 -17.36 0.29
CA ILE A 29 -6.57 -16.14 1.00
C ILE A 29 -7.60 -15.77 2.07
N ILE A 30 -8.88 -15.73 1.73
CA ILE A 30 -9.95 -15.38 2.68
C ILE A 30 -10.02 -16.39 3.83
N ASN A 31 -9.88 -17.68 3.56
CA ASN A 31 -9.88 -18.72 4.60
C ASN A 31 -8.71 -18.56 5.56
N ILE A 32 -7.53 -18.13 5.09
CA ILE A 32 -6.40 -17.82 5.97
C ILE A 32 -6.76 -16.67 6.92
N PHE A 33 -7.36 -15.60 6.45
CA PHE A 33 -7.76 -14.49 7.31
C PHE A 33 -8.84 -14.92 8.32
N ILE A 34 -9.90 -15.60 7.86
CA ILE A 34 -10.98 -16.07 8.74
C ILE A 34 -10.44 -16.98 9.84
N SER A 35 -9.57 -17.96 9.50
CA SER A 35 -8.98 -18.89 10.46
C SER A 35 -8.03 -18.21 11.47
N ASN A 36 -7.61 -16.97 11.21
CA ASN A 36 -6.82 -16.13 12.12
C ASN A 36 -7.65 -15.04 12.80
N GLY A 37 -8.99 -15.20 12.84
CA GLY A 37 -9.88 -14.36 13.63
C GLY A 37 -10.31 -13.06 12.94
N PHE A 38 -10.26 -12.98 11.61
CA PHE A 38 -10.77 -11.84 10.86
C PHE A 38 -12.23 -12.07 10.47
N ASP A 39 -13.08 -11.09 10.75
CA ASP A 39 -14.49 -11.08 10.32
C ASP A 39 -14.58 -10.75 8.82
N LEU A 40 -15.25 -11.60 8.04
CA LEU A 40 -15.49 -11.30 6.63
C LEU A 40 -16.56 -10.21 6.47
N ILE A 41 -16.22 -9.16 5.73
CA ILE A 41 -17.13 -8.03 5.43
C ILE A 41 -17.36 -7.94 3.93
N LYS A 42 -18.61 -7.71 3.54
CA LYS A 42 -19.00 -7.35 2.19
C LYS A 42 -19.52 -5.91 2.15
N THR A 43 -18.93 -5.08 1.30
CA THR A 43 -19.29 -3.68 1.11
C THR A 43 -20.01 -3.47 -0.22
N PRO A 44 -20.85 -2.40 -0.37
CA PRO A 44 -21.54 -2.11 -1.63
C PRO A 44 -20.56 -1.66 -2.71
N LEU A 45 -20.93 -1.91 -3.98
CA LEU A 45 -20.15 -1.45 -5.14
C LEU A 45 -20.29 0.07 -5.37
N LEU A 46 -21.44 0.63 -5.02
CA LEU A 46 -21.76 2.04 -5.21
C LEU A 46 -21.73 2.79 -3.88
N GLU A 47 -21.19 4.00 -3.88
CA GLU A 47 -21.17 4.92 -2.76
C GLU A 47 -21.46 6.36 -3.20
N PHE A 48 -21.77 7.22 -2.23
CA PHE A 48 -21.89 8.66 -2.47
C PHE A 48 -20.53 9.26 -2.79
N TYR A 49 -20.46 10.04 -3.86
CA TYR A 49 -19.23 10.67 -4.33
C TYR A 49 -18.64 11.61 -3.28
N GLN A 50 -17.33 11.46 -3.09
CA GLN A 50 -16.51 12.35 -2.27
C GLN A 50 -15.42 12.97 -3.14
N LYS A 51 -15.04 14.22 -2.89
CA LYS A 51 -14.06 14.97 -3.71
C LYS A 51 -12.69 14.29 -3.87
N ASN A 52 -12.35 13.35 -3.00
CA ASN A 52 -11.05 12.66 -2.99
C ASN A 52 -10.97 11.43 -3.93
N ASN A 53 -12.07 11.06 -4.59
CA ASN A 53 -12.13 9.88 -5.46
C ASN A 53 -11.67 10.22 -6.89
N SER A 54 -10.38 10.52 -7.08
CA SER A 54 -9.84 10.99 -8.36
C SER A 54 -9.80 9.92 -9.46
N ASN A 55 -9.74 8.62 -9.09
CA ASN A 55 -9.66 7.52 -10.04
C ASN A 55 -10.94 6.68 -10.15
N ALA A 56 -12.03 7.11 -9.52
CA ALA A 56 -13.31 6.42 -9.56
C ALA A 56 -14.17 6.85 -10.76
N PHE A 57 -14.99 5.93 -11.26
CA PHE A 57 -16.06 6.26 -12.17
C PHE A 57 -17.20 6.94 -11.42
N ILE A 58 -17.58 8.11 -11.88
CA ILE A 58 -18.68 8.89 -11.31
C ILE A 58 -19.93 8.58 -12.13
N ILE A 59 -21.00 8.27 -11.41
CA ILE A 59 -22.34 8.10 -11.98
C ILE A 59 -23.09 9.40 -11.74
N GLU A 60 -23.48 10.05 -12.82
CA GLU A 60 -24.28 11.24 -12.74
C GLU A 60 -25.70 10.90 -12.33
N SER A 61 -26.21 11.59 -11.33
CA SER A 61 -27.58 11.50 -10.84
C SER A 61 -28.44 12.58 -11.47
N LYS A 62 -29.76 12.47 -11.31
CA LYS A 62 -30.69 13.52 -11.70
C LYS A 62 -30.37 14.84 -10.99
N LYS A 63 -30.82 15.95 -11.56
CA LYS A 63 -30.66 17.28 -10.98
C LYS A 63 -31.16 17.26 -9.52
N ASN A 64 -30.31 17.66 -8.58
CA ASN A 64 -30.54 17.68 -7.12
C ASN A 64 -30.39 16.34 -6.37
N GLU A 65 -29.93 15.26 -7.02
CA GLU A 65 -29.54 14.04 -6.31
C GLU A 65 -28.03 13.99 -6.06
N PRO A 66 -27.57 13.40 -4.96
CA PRO A 66 -26.14 13.24 -4.71
C PRO A 66 -25.51 12.34 -5.75
N LYS A 67 -24.36 12.75 -6.29
CA LYS A 67 -23.59 11.93 -7.23
C LYS A 67 -23.15 10.64 -6.56
N LEU A 68 -23.14 9.55 -7.31
CA LEU A 68 -22.60 8.26 -6.89
C LEU A 68 -21.27 8.01 -7.56
N PHE A 69 -20.50 7.07 -7.03
CA PHE A 69 -19.33 6.55 -7.69
C PHE A 69 -19.23 5.02 -7.54
N ILE A 70 -18.55 4.40 -8.48
CA ILE A 70 -18.18 2.99 -8.40
C ILE A 70 -16.85 2.91 -7.63
N ARG A 71 -16.76 2.08 -6.61
CA ARG A 71 -15.56 1.96 -5.77
C ARG A 71 -14.33 1.60 -6.60
N ASP A 72 -13.25 2.31 -6.38
CA ASP A 72 -11.90 2.06 -6.93
C ASP A 72 -10.94 1.44 -5.89
N ASP A 73 -11.38 1.34 -4.63
CA ASP A 73 -10.69 0.73 -3.50
C ASP A 73 -11.72 0.37 -2.40
N ILE A 74 -11.52 -0.76 -1.70
CA ILE A 74 -12.42 -1.19 -0.63
C ILE A 74 -11.99 -0.62 0.74
N THR A 75 -10.71 -0.36 0.96
CA THR A 75 -10.18 0.15 2.23
C THR A 75 -10.91 1.39 2.77
N PRO A 76 -11.25 2.43 1.96
CA PRO A 76 -12.03 3.57 2.44
C PRO A 76 -13.42 3.18 2.97
N GLN A 77 -14.04 2.14 2.41
CA GLN A 77 -15.32 1.62 2.87
C GLN A 77 -15.19 0.94 4.24
N ILE A 78 -14.09 0.23 4.47
CA ILE A 78 -13.78 -0.37 5.78
C ILE A 78 -13.58 0.72 6.84
N ILE A 79 -12.83 1.78 6.52
CA ILE A 79 -12.67 2.96 7.41
C ILE A 79 -14.02 3.55 7.78
N ARG A 80 -14.92 3.75 6.80
CA ARG A 80 -16.27 4.25 7.03
C ARG A 80 -17.08 3.34 7.95
N ILE A 81 -17.00 2.01 7.77
CA ILE A 81 -17.69 1.04 8.64
C ILE A 81 -17.12 1.10 10.05
N ALA A 82 -15.80 1.19 10.19
CA ALA A 82 -15.12 1.28 11.48
C ALA A 82 -15.51 2.53 12.27
N SER A 83 -15.66 3.67 11.60
CA SER A 83 -16.05 4.94 12.22
C SER A 83 -17.56 5.08 12.47
N SER A 84 -18.38 4.25 11.83
CA SER A 84 -19.86 4.28 11.95
C SER A 84 -20.38 3.04 12.69
N ARG A 85 -20.60 1.94 12.00
CA ARG A 85 -21.22 0.72 12.54
C ARG A 85 -20.41 0.06 13.65
N PHE A 86 -19.08 0.17 13.60
CA PHE A 86 -18.17 -0.42 14.57
C PHE A 86 -17.61 0.61 15.57
N LYS A 87 -18.20 1.80 15.64
CA LYS A 87 -17.74 2.87 16.54
C LYS A 87 -17.59 2.39 17.99
N ASN A 88 -18.54 1.58 18.47
CA ASN A 88 -18.56 1.06 19.83
C ASN A 88 -18.02 -0.37 19.97
N LYS A 89 -17.46 -0.95 18.91
CA LYS A 89 -16.86 -2.30 18.96
C LYS A 89 -15.49 -2.24 19.66
N THR A 90 -15.21 -3.19 20.53
CA THR A 90 -13.90 -3.30 21.21
C THR A 90 -12.76 -3.39 20.20
N ARG A 91 -11.69 -2.67 20.45
CA ARG A 91 -10.48 -2.63 19.61
C ARG A 91 -9.44 -3.66 20.12
N PRO A 92 -8.59 -4.22 19.25
CA PRO A 92 -8.58 -4.03 17.78
C PRO A 92 -9.70 -4.79 17.07
N ILE A 93 -10.18 -4.25 15.95
CA ILE A 93 -11.13 -4.92 15.06
C ILE A 93 -10.32 -5.51 13.91
N LYS A 94 -10.49 -6.81 13.66
CA LYS A 94 -9.88 -7.54 12.55
C LYS A 94 -10.95 -7.87 11.52
N VAL A 95 -10.76 -7.41 10.29
CA VAL A 95 -11.70 -7.64 9.20
C VAL A 95 -10.97 -8.04 7.93
N CYS A 96 -11.60 -8.88 7.12
CA CYS A 96 -11.15 -9.18 5.77
C CYS A 96 -12.30 -8.98 4.78
N TYR A 97 -11.94 -8.81 3.52
CA TYR A 97 -12.92 -8.53 2.48
C TYR A 97 -12.41 -9.00 1.12
N TYR A 98 -13.36 -9.14 0.19
CA TYR A 98 -13.06 -9.25 -1.24
C TYR A 98 -14.16 -8.58 -2.04
N GLY A 99 -13.83 -8.21 -3.26
CA GLY A 99 -14.81 -7.66 -4.20
C GLY A 99 -14.17 -6.99 -5.39
N GLU A 100 -14.97 -6.81 -6.43
CA GLU A 100 -14.57 -6.07 -7.61
C GLU A 100 -14.34 -4.60 -7.30
N VAL A 101 -13.28 -4.03 -7.87
CA VAL A 101 -13.01 -2.60 -7.90
C VAL A 101 -12.82 -2.16 -9.34
N ILE A 102 -13.24 -0.92 -9.65
CA ILE A 102 -13.20 -0.41 -11.02
C ILE A 102 -12.53 0.96 -11.02
N ARG A 103 -11.44 1.08 -11.76
CA ARG A 103 -10.64 2.30 -11.88
C ARG A 103 -10.89 3.01 -13.21
N LYS A 104 -10.95 4.32 -13.17
CA LYS A 104 -11.09 5.16 -14.38
C LYS A 104 -9.87 5.02 -15.30
N LYS A 105 -8.69 4.83 -14.72
CA LYS A 105 -7.44 4.60 -15.46
C LYS A 105 -6.70 3.40 -14.86
N GLY A 106 -6.19 2.53 -15.71
CA GLY A 106 -5.21 1.53 -15.33
C GLY A 106 -3.84 2.18 -15.06
N SER A 107 -2.88 1.38 -14.61
CA SER A 107 -1.48 1.78 -14.49
C SER A 107 -0.63 1.01 -15.51
N MET A 108 0.63 1.43 -15.69
CA MET A 108 1.56 0.69 -16.57
C MET A 108 1.77 -0.76 -16.09
N LEU A 109 1.78 -0.97 -14.77
CA LEU A 109 1.96 -2.30 -14.18
C LEU A 109 0.66 -3.10 -14.13
N ARG A 110 -0.50 -2.45 -14.22
CA ARG A 110 -1.81 -3.08 -14.24
C ARG A 110 -2.71 -2.30 -15.19
N PRO A 111 -2.74 -2.68 -16.47
CA PRO A 111 -3.58 -2.03 -17.47
C PRO A 111 -5.08 -2.30 -17.27
N GLU A 112 -5.43 -3.43 -16.60
CA GLU A 112 -6.81 -3.74 -16.28
C GLU A 112 -7.40 -2.68 -15.34
N ARG A 113 -8.61 -2.26 -15.67
CA ARG A 113 -9.38 -1.26 -14.92
C ARG A 113 -10.37 -1.89 -13.95
N GLN A 114 -10.79 -3.13 -14.21
CA GLN A 114 -11.59 -3.95 -13.31
C GLN A 114 -10.77 -5.16 -12.84
N PHE A 115 -10.77 -5.40 -11.54
CA PHE A 115 -10.08 -6.55 -10.96
C PHE A 115 -10.62 -6.87 -9.57
N LEU A 116 -10.44 -8.11 -9.14
CA LEU A 116 -10.78 -8.55 -7.80
C LEU A 116 -9.74 -8.04 -6.78
N GLN A 117 -10.19 -7.29 -5.79
CA GLN A 117 -9.40 -6.90 -4.62
C GLN A 117 -9.73 -7.82 -3.44
N VAL A 118 -8.70 -8.40 -2.83
CA VAL A 118 -8.79 -9.15 -1.57
C VAL A 118 -7.92 -8.43 -0.55
N GLY A 119 -8.43 -8.22 0.67
CA GLY A 119 -7.67 -7.50 1.69
C GLY A 119 -8.12 -7.84 3.11
N SER A 120 -7.33 -7.35 4.06
CA SER A 120 -7.61 -7.45 5.49
C SER A 120 -7.08 -6.22 6.23
N GLU A 121 -7.75 -5.83 7.31
CA GLU A 121 -7.43 -4.65 8.11
C GLU A 121 -7.46 -5.00 9.59
N ILE A 122 -6.51 -4.45 10.35
CA ILE A 122 -6.55 -4.40 11.82
C ILE A 122 -6.71 -2.94 12.22
N ILE A 123 -7.83 -2.60 12.84
CA ILE A 123 -8.24 -1.22 13.10
C ILE A 123 -8.21 -0.93 14.59
N GLY A 124 -7.58 0.17 14.97
CA GLY A 124 -7.50 0.63 16.36
C GLY A 124 -6.48 -0.14 17.18
N SER A 125 -5.33 -0.48 16.58
CA SER A 125 -4.14 -1.00 17.25
C SER A 125 -2.94 -0.16 16.88
N ASP A 126 -2.22 0.34 17.87
CA ASP A 126 -0.93 1.02 17.68
C ASP A 126 0.26 0.07 17.88
N SER A 127 -0.02 -1.22 18.05
CA SER A 127 1.00 -2.23 18.32
C SER A 127 1.72 -2.65 17.05
N ILE A 128 3.05 -2.65 17.10
CA ILE A 128 3.91 -3.22 16.05
C ILE A 128 3.61 -4.73 15.81
N LEU A 129 3.03 -5.40 16.80
CA LEU A 129 2.64 -6.81 16.66
C LEU A 129 1.50 -6.97 15.65
N SER A 130 0.61 -5.99 15.53
CA SER A 130 -0.45 -5.99 14.52
C SER A 130 0.11 -5.83 13.11
N ASP A 131 1.15 -5.01 12.93
CA ASP A 131 1.85 -4.88 11.65
C ASP A 131 2.52 -6.21 11.27
N ILE A 132 3.22 -6.81 12.23
CA ILE A 132 3.87 -8.13 12.04
C ILE A 132 2.84 -9.21 11.72
N GLU A 133 1.69 -9.21 12.38
CA GLU A 133 0.60 -10.17 12.12
C GLU A 133 0.09 -10.04 10.68
N ILE A 134 -0.25 -8.83 10.24
CA ILE A 134 -0.75 -8.57 8.88
C ILE A 134 0.29 -8.98 7.83
N ILE A 135 1.56 -8.60 8.01
CA ILE A 135 2.63 -8.94 7.07
C ILE A 135 2.80 -10.45 6.96
N ASN A 136 2.83 -11.16 8.10
CA ASN A 136 2.97 -12.62 8.09
C ASN A 136 1.76 -13.32 7.46
N LEU A 137 0.53 -12.82 7.69
CA LEU A 137 -0.67 -13.38 7.06
C LEU A 137 -0.70 -13.12 5.56
N ALA A 138 -0.34 -11.93 5.11
CA ALA A 138 -0.21 -11.61 3.69
C ALA A 138 0.87 -12.47 3.03
N TYR A 139 2.04 -12.60 3.65
CA TYR A 139 3.11 -13.49 3.18
C TYR A 139 2.64 -14.95 3.09
N LYS A 140 2.00 -15.48 4.16
CA LYS A 140 1.43 -16.83 4.18
C LYS A 140 0.43 -17.03 3.04
N SER A 141 -0.42 -16.04 2.80
CA SER A 141 -1.42 -16.06 1.72
C SER A 141 -0.77 -16.19 0.35
N LEU A 142 0.30 -15.44 0.09
CA LEU A 142 1.05 -15.52 -1.17
C LEU A 142 1.73 -16.88 -1.33
N LYS A 143 2.28 -17.44 -0.26
CA LYS A 143 2.91 -18.79 -0.30
C LYS A 143 1.87 -19.88 -0.54
N GLU A 144 0.67 -19.79 0.05
CA GLU A 144 -0.41 -20.77 -0.09
C GLU A 144 -0.95 -20.83 -1.53
N ILE A 145 -0.93 -19.74 -2.26
CA ILE A 145 -1.28 -19.71 -3.69
C ILE A 145 -0.10 -20.02 -4.61
N GLY A 146 1.02 -20.47 -4.05
CA GLY A 146 2.17 -20.99 -4.79
C GLY A 146 3.19 -19.96 -5.25
N ILE A 147 3.12 -18.72 -4.80
CA ILE A 147 4.10 -17.69 -5.17
C ILE A 147 5.48 -18.01 -4.59
N LYS A 148 6.49 -17.91 -5.44
CA LYS A 148 7.91 -18.11 -5.12
C LYS A 148 8.67 -16.79 -5.25
N ASN A 149 9.86 -16.70 -4.61
CA ASN A 149 10.75 -15.53 -4.73
C ASN A 149 10.05 -14.19 -4.38
N ILE A 150 9.57 -14.09 -3.14
CA ILE A 150 8.88 -12.91 -2.64
C ILE A 150 9.90 -11.91 -2.10
N THR A 151 9.81 -10.65 -2.54
CA THR A 151 10.53 -9.54 -1.92
C THR A 151 9.54 -8.69 -1.14
N LEU A 152 9.81 -8.50 0.15
CA LEU A 152 9.09 -7.54 0.99
C LEU A 152 9.83 -6.22 0.97
N GLU A 153 9.21 -5.20 0.42
CA GLU A 153 9.68 -3.82 0.52
C GLU A 153 9.01 -3.14 1.71
N LEU A 154 9.83 -2.57 2.61
CA LEU A 154 9.39 -1.76 3.73
C LEU A 154 9.73 -0.30 3.46
N THR A 155 8.76 0.57 3.66
CA THR A 155 8.93 2.02 3.58
C THR A 155 8.28 2.71 4.77
N SER A 156 8.70 3.92 5.06
CA SER A 156 8.03 4.80 6.02
C SER A 156 8.16 6.25 5.58
N LYS A 157 7.03 6.93 5.50
CA LYS A 157 6.96 8.33 5.05
C LYS A 157 7.55 9.33 6.06
N ILE A 158 7.67 8.95 7.33
CA ILE A 158 8.10 9.85 8.41
C ILE A 158 9.47 10.50 8.14
N PHE A 159 10.35 9.76 7.47
CA PHE A 159 11.69 10.26 7.13
C PHE A 159 11.63 11.42 6.13
N LEU A 160 10.86 11.26 5.05
CA LEU A 160 10.67 12.31 4.05
C LEU A 160 9.81 13.46 4.60
N GLU A 161 8.77 13.16 5.38
CA GLU A 161 7.92 14.16 6.01
C GLU A 161 8.73 15.07 6.97
N ASN A 162 9.69 14.51 7.70
CA ASN A 162 10.61 15.30 8.53
C ASN A 162 11.40 16.32 7.71
N ILE A 163 11.85 15.94 6.52
CA ILE A 163 12.54 16.85 5.60
C ILE A 163 11.57 17.87 5.00
N PHE A 164 10.41 17.40 4.52
CA PHE A 164 9.42 18.22 3.82
C PHE A 164 8.81 19.30 4.72
N SER A 165 8.59 19.01 6.00
CA SER A 165 8.02 19.95 6.98
C SER A 165 8.87 21.22 7.20
N LYS A 166 10.16 21.17 6.91
CA LYS A 166 11.09 22.28 7.05
C LYS A 166 11.13 23.18 5.80
N ILE A 167 10.55 22.72 4.67
CA ILE A 167 10.55 23.45 3.40
C ILE A 167 9.26 24.25 3.26
N LYS A 168 9.37 25.59 3.44
CA LYS A 168 8.23 26.51 3.38
C LYS A 168 7.78 26.85 1.96
N ASP A 169 8.71 26.84 1.00
CA ASP A 169 8.40 27.18 -0.39
C ASP A 169 7.79 25.98 -1.12
N LEU A 170 6.52 26.11 -1.53
CA LEU A 170 5.77 25.06 -2.23
C LEU A 170 6.39 24.65 -3.58
N ASN A 171 7.01 25.59 -4.29
CA ASN A 171 7.65 25.28 -5.58
C ASN A 171 8.88 24.40 -5.37
N THR A 172 9.71 24.73 -4.39
CA THR A 172 10.87 23.91 -4.00
C THR A 172 10.42 22.54 -3.51
N LEU A 173 9.39 22.48 -2.67
CA LEU A 173 8.84 21.22 -2.17
C LEU A 173 8.33 20.32 -3.31
N ASN A 174 7.58 20.87 -4.26
CA ASN A 174 7.05 20.11 -5.41
C ASN A 174 8.18 19.60 -6.31
N LYS A 175 9.20 20.44 -6.57
CA LYS A 175 10.39 20.00 -7.32
C LYS A 175 11.15 18.89 -6.60
N LEU A 176 11.34 19.02 -5.28
CA LEU A 176 12.01 18.00 -4.47
C LEU A 176 11.24 16.66 -4.55
N LYS A 177 9.92 16.70 -4.35
CA LYS A 177 9.08 15.51 -4.48
C LYS A 177 9.19 14.86 -5.87
N LEU A 178 9.25 15.67 -6.94
CA LEU A 178 9.43 15.18 -8.30
C LEU A 178 10.78 14.47 -8.47
N PHE A 179 11.89 15.09 -8.04
CA PHE A 179 13.23 14.51 -8.16
C PHE A 179 13.37 13.23 -7.32
N ILE A 180 12.80 13.20 -6.11
CA ILE A 180 12.80 11.99 -5.28
C ILE A 180 12.03 10.84 -5.98
N ARG A 181 10.86 11.11 -6.56
CA ARG A 181 10.11 10.11 -7.36
C ARG A 181 10.89 9.58 -8.54
N GLN A 182 11.67 10.44 -9.18
CA GLN A 182 12.54 10.08 -10.30
C GLN A 182 13.86 9.39 -9.85
N LYS A 183 14.05 9.22 -8.54
CA LYS A 183 15.31 8.72 -7.94
C LYS A 183 16.54 9.58 -8.32
N ASP A 184 16.31 10.85 -8.65
CA ASP A 184 17.37 11.80 -8.97
C ASP A 184 18.01 12.36 -7.69
N THR A 185 18.99 11.63 -7.18
CA THR A 185 19.70 11.97 -5.94
C THR A 185 20.39 13.34 -6.04
N LYS A 186 21.05 13.64 -7.16
CA LYS A 186 21.85 14.87 -7.32
C LYS A 186 20.97 16.11 -7.22
N ASN A 187 19.90 16.16 -8.00
CA ASN A 187 18.98 17.30 -8.01
C ASN A 187 18.17 17.39 -6.71
N SER A 188 17.78 16.26 -6.11
CA SER A 188 17.15 16.24 -4.79
C SER A 188 18.02 16.90 -3.71
N LEU A 189 19.29 16.50 -3.62
CA LEU A 189 20.22 17.03 -2.64
C LEU A 189 20.56 18.51 -2.86
N SER A 190 20.50 19.01 -4.10
CA SER A 190 20.76 20.42 -4.42
C SER A 190 19.70 21.38 -3.84
N LEU A 191 18.47 20.91 -3.66
CA LEU A 191 17.37 21.71 -3.12
C LEU A 191 17.34 21.79 -1.59
N ILE A 192 18.10 20.94 -0.90
CA ILE A 192 18.16 20.92 0.56
C ILE A 192 19.33 21.79 1.06
N LYS A 193 19.04 22.76 1.93
CA LYS A 193 20.03 23.68 2.49
C LYS A 193 20.66 23.14 3.78
N ASP A 194 19.86 22.52 4.63
CA ASP A 194 20.31 21.97 5.90
C ASP A 194 21.23 20.76 5.68
N LYS A 195 22.35 20.72 6.43
CA LYS A 195 23.38 19.68 6.26
C LYS A 195 22.92 18.33 6.78
N ASP A 196 22.19 18.29 7.90
CA ASP A 196 21.72 17.06 8.53
C ASP A 196 20.61 16.44 7.67
N ASP A 197 19.66 17.25 7.16
CA ASP A 197 18.62 16.78 6.23
C ASP A 197 19.21 16.30 4.90
N LYS A 198 20.26 16.95 4.41
CA LYS A 198 20.97 16.54 3.20
C LYS A 198 21.66 15.19 3.38
N LEU A 199 22.30 15.00 4.54
CA LEU A 199 22.92 13.73 4.91
C LEU A 199 21.85 12.63 5.08
N LEU A 200 20.76 12.93 5.80
CA LEU A 200 19.64 12.01 5.95
C LEU A 200 19.12 11.56 4.57
N LEU A 201 18.77 12.51 3.69
CA LEU A 201 18.25 12.16 2.35
C LEU A 201 19.24 11.31 1.54
N LYS A 202 20.55 11.64 1.61
CA LYS A 202 21.60 10.83 0.95
C LYS A 202 21.59 9.37 1.44
N ILE A 203 21.45 9.19 2.75
CA ILE A 203 21.39 7.86 3.37
C ILE A 203 20.10 7.13 2.96
N LEU A 204 18.95 7.80 2.96
CA LEU A 204 17.69 7.21 2.51
C LEU A 204 17.80 6.66 1.07
N PHE A 205 18.39 7.42 0.14
CA PHE A 205 18.68 6.94 -1.21
C PHE A 205 19.62 5.72 -1.22
N SER A 206 20.65 5.73 -0.37
CA SER A 206 21.64 4.63 -0.33
C SER A 206 21.10 3.34 0.27
N LEU A 207 19.98 3.38 0.97
CA LEU A 207 19.31 2.22 1.56
C LEU A 207 18.26 1.62 0.62
N THR A 208 17.88 2.31 -0.45
CA THR A 208 16.90 1.82 -1.42
C THR A 208 17.38 0.50 -2.04
N GLY A 209 16.53 -0.53 -1.98
CA GLY A 209 16.81 -1.87 -2.52
C GLY A 209 17.65 -2.77 -1.60
N SER A 210 18.09 -2.30 -0.42
CA SER A 210 18.88 -3.09 0.49
C SER A 210 18.50 -2.89 1.95
N PHE A 211 18.40 -3.99 2.69
CA PHE A 211 18.28 -3.95 4.16
C PHE A 211 19.66 -3.99 4.85
N LYS A 212 20.69 -4.46 4.12
CA LYS A 212 22.05 -4.60 4.65
C LYS A 212 22.69 -3.22 4.91
N GLY A 213 23.39 -3.10 6.03
CA GLY A 213 24.10 -1.87 6.40
C GLY A 213 23.20 -0.77 6.97
N LEU A 214 21.93 -1.07 7.30
CA LEU A 214 21.03 -0.10 7.92
C LEU A 214 21.62 0.49 9.19
N ASP A 215 22.11 -0.35 10.11
CA ASP A 215 22.67 0.09 11.40
C ASP A 215 23.92 0.97 11.21
N GLU A 216 24.84 0.54 10.36
CA GLU A 216 26.09 1.26 10.10
C GLU A 216 25.83 2.67 9.51
N LYS A 217 24.88 2.75 8.57
CA LYS A 217 24.57 4.03 7.89
C LYS A 217 23.80 5.04 8.77
N ILE A 218 23.07 4.54 9.76
CA ILE A 218 22.21 5.36 10.61
C ILE A 218 22.94 5.85 11.87
N ASN A 219 23.95 5.14 12.35
CA ASN A 219 24.64 5.44 13.61
C ASN A 219 25.21 6.85 13.65
N ASP A 220 25.66 7.38 12.53
CA ASP A 220 26.25 8.72 12.42
C ASP A 220 25.21 9.84 12.29
N LEU A 221 23.90 9.50 12.20
CA LEU A 221 22.83 10.48 12.03
C LEU A 221 22.33 11.02 13.38
N LYS A 222 22.17 12.33 13.45
CA LYS A 222 21.43 13.00 14.54
C LYS A 222 19.92 12.84 14.29
N LEU A 223 19.37 11.69 14.60
CA LEU A 223 17.95 11.41 14.44
C LEU A 223 17.16 11.83 15.67
N SER A 224 15.93 12.34 15.45
CA SER A 224 14.95 12.52 16.52
C SER A 224 14.50 11.18 17.10
N ASP A 225 13.95 11.17 18.30
CA ASP A 225 13.47 9.96 18.96
C ASP A 225 12.39 9.23 18.13
N SER A 226 11.54 9.99 17.44
CA SER A 226 10.52 9.44 16.55
C SER A 226 11.12 8.67 15.37
N LEU A 227 12.16 9.20 14.72
CA LEU A 227 12.85 8.54 13.62
C LEU A 227 13.64 7.31 14.10
N ARG A 228 14.25 7.39 15.29
CA ARG A 228 14.92 6.22 15.91
C ARG A 228 13.93 5.10 16.23
N SER A 229 12.78 5.46 16.82
CA SER A 229 11.72 4.51 17.13
C SER A 229 11.20 3.81 15.86
N GLU A 230 11.04 4.53 14.77
CA GLU A 230 10.59 3.96 13.50
C GLU A 230 11.59 2.95 12.92
N ILE A 231 12.89 3.25 13.01
CA ILE A 231 13.94 2.32 12.60
C ILE A 231 13.91 1.05 13.45
N GLU A 232 13.75 1.16 14.76
CA GLU A 232 13.63 0.00 15.64
C GLU A 232 12.36 -0.83 15.33
N ASN A 233 11.26 -0.19 14.94
CA ASN A 233 10.06 -0.88 14.48
C ASN A 233 10.32 -1.66 13.19
N ILE A 234 10.98 -1.06 12.20
CA ILE A 234 11.38 -1.74 10.96
C ILE A 234 12.28 -2.95 11.25
N LYS A 235 13.25 -2.80 12.17
CA LYS A 235 14.11 -3.91 12.59
C LYS A 235 13.33 -5.03 13.30
N LYS A 236 12.35 -4.68 14.15
CA LYS A 236 11.48 -5.65 14.81
C LYS A 236 10.65 -6.43 13.80
N ILE A 237 10.07 -5.74 12.80
CA ILE A 237 9.34 -6.37 11.70
C ILE A 237 10.26 -7.36 10.98
N SER A 238 11.43 -6.90 10.53
CA SER A 238 12.36 -7.73 9.75
C SER A 238 12.81 -9.00 10.47
N LYS A 239 12.95 -8.94 11.81
CA LYS A 239 13.33 -10.10 12.64
C LYS A 239 12.19 -11.08 12.89
N LYS A 240 10.94 -10.64 12.79
CA LYS A 240 9.74 -11.42 13.13
C LYS A 240 9.02 -12.01 11.92
N ILE A 241 9.48 -11.70 10.72
CA ILE A 241 8.93 -12.29 9.50
C ILE A 241 9.70 -13.56 9.18
N ASN A 242 8.97 -14.68 9.10
CA ASN A 242 9.53 -15.99 8.83
C ASN A 242 9.67 -16.22 7.31
N PHE A 243 10.68 -15.62 6.70
CA PHE A 243 10.97 -15.82 5.28
C PHE A 243 11.70 -17.13 4.98
N ASN A 244 11.40 -17.69 3.83
CA ASN A 244 12.19 -18.78 3.26
C ASN A 244 13.51 -18.24 2.71
N ASN A 245 14.52 -19.11 2.55
CA ASN A 245 15.89 -18.73 2.14
C ASN A 245 16.00 -17.95 0.81
N LYS A 246 14.98 -17.99 -0.05
CA LYS A 246 14.94 -17.27 -1.34
C LYS A 246 14.17 -15.96 -1.29
N ASP A 247 13.46 -15.69 -0.21
CA ASP A 247 12.70 -14.48 -0.03
C ASP A 247 13.57 -13.43 0.69
N GLN A 248 13.34 -12.15 0.41
CA GLN A 248 14.20 -11.08 0.92
C GLN A 248 13.40 -9.87 1.40
N ILE A 249 14.03 -9.08 2.27
CA ILE A 249 13.53 -7.78 2.70
C ILE A 249 14.40 -6.70 2.10
N VAL A 250 13.76 -5.67 1.56
CA VAL A 250 14.41 -4.47 1.06
C VAL A 250 13.74 -3.22 1.65
N LEU A 251 14.42 -2.09 1.58
CA LEU A 251 13.91 -0.80 2.04
C LEU A 251 13.73 0.15 0.86
N ASP A 252 12.69 0.99 0.88
CA ASP A 252 12.60 2.18 0.03
C ASP A 252 12.00 3.36 0.80
N PHE A 253 12.85 4.11 1.50
CA PHE A 253 12.42 5.32 2.21
C PHE A 253 12.22 6.54 1.31
N THR A 254 12.41 6.38 0.00
CA THR A 254 12.24 7.43 -0.99
C THR A 254 10.94 7.32 -1.77
N GLU A 255 10.06 6.39 -1.38
CA GLU A 255 8.71 6.32 -1.91
C GLU A 255 7.85 7.47 -1.37
N ILE A 256 7.16 8.17 -2.26
CA ILE A 256 6.24 9.25 -1.91
C ILE A 256 4.82 8.78 -2.15
N ASP A 257 4.10 8.49 -1.08
CA ASP A 257 2.68 8.17 -1.14
C ASP A 257 1.82 9.43 -1.21
N ASN A 258 0.81 9.40 -2.07
CA ASN A 258 -0.16 10.50 -2.21
C ASN A 258 -1.43 10.28 -1.39
N LYS A 259 -1.56 9.14 -0.70
CA LYS A 259 -2.76 8.82 0.07
C LYS A 259 -2.62 9.35 1.50
N ASN A 260 -3.44 10.34 1.86
CA ASN A 260 -3.37 11.06 3.14
C ASN A 260 -3.85 10.25 4.36
N TYR A 261 -4.44 9.06 4.16
CA TYR A 261 -4.93 8.21 5.25
C TYR A 261 -3.92 7.15 5.72
N HIS A 262 -2.74 7.12 5.10
CA HIS A 262 -1.65 6.23 5.49
C HIS A 262 -0.81 6.85 6.58
N ASP A 263 -0.45 6.08 7.60
CA ASP A 263 0.47 6.50 8.65
C ASP A 263 1.37 5.33 9.07
N GLY A 264 2.62 5.64 9.45
CA GLY A 264 3.61 4.66 9.88
C GLY A 264 4.28 3.88 8.72
N ILE A 265 4.58 2.62 9.00
CA ILE A 265 5.28 1.73 8.07
C ILE A 265 4.29 1.22 7.02
N LYS A 266 4.66 1.40 5.76
CA LYS A 266 4.01 0.78 4.62
C LYS A 266 4.84 -0.42 4.17
N PHE A 267 4.20 -1.48 3.73
CA PHE A 267 4.89 -2.61 3.13
C PHE A 267 4.25 -3.03 1.80
N THR A 268 5.09 -3.52 0.92
CA THR A 268 4.72 -3.96 -0.42
C THR A 268 5.38 -5.29 -0.72
N PHE A 269 4.62 -6.25 -1.20
CA PHE A 269 5.20 -7.48 -1.74
C PHE A 269 5.45 -7.31 -3.24
N LEU A 270 6.71 -7.47 -3.63
CA LEU A 270 7.13 -7.53 -5.02
C LEU A 270 7.30 -9.00 -5.39
N LEU A 271 6.61 -9.43 -6.42
CA LEU A 271 6.59 -10.79 -6.90
C LEU A 271 7.35 -10.89 -8.22
N GLU A 272 8.10 -11.96 -8.41
CA GLU A 272 8.73 -12.27 -9.67
C GLU A 272 7.78 -13.13 -10.51
N MET A 273 7.24 -12.56 -11.59
CA MET A 273 6.47 -13.30 -12.58
C MET A 273 7.14 -13.14 -13.95
N CYS A 274 7.51 -14.26 -14.58
CA CYS A 274 8.12 -14.29 -15.92
C CYS A 274 9.33 -13.35 -16.09
N GLY A 275 10.12 -13.14 -15.01
CA GLY A 275 11.31 -12.26 -15.03
C GLY A 275 11.04 -10.78 -14.72
N GLU A 276 9.78 -10.39 -14.50
CA GLU A 276 9.39 -9.04 -14.08
C GLU A 276 8.87 -9.03 -12.66
N LYS A 277 9.18 -7.99 -11.89
CA LYS A 277 8.64 -7.79 -10.55
C LYS A 277 7.26 -7.13 -10.65
N LEU A 278 6.23 -7.84 -10.21
CA LEU A 278 4.87 -7.32 -10.12
C LEU A 278 4.56 -6.86 -8.69
N LEU A 279 3.93 -5.70 -8.57
CA LEU A 279 3.47 -5.14 -7.31
C LEU A 279 2.17 -5.84 -6.91
N VAL A 280 2.19 -6.55 -5.78
CA VAL A 280 1.01 -7.20 -5.21
C VAL A 280 0.73 -6.62 -3.83
N GLY A 281 -0.15 -5.66 -3.83
CA GLY A 281 -0.80 -5.15 -2.62
C GLY A 281 0.07 -4.27 -1.73
N ASP A 282 -0.50 -3.15 -1.34
CA ASP A 282 -0.03 -2.32 -0.23
C ASP A 282 -0.89 -2.65 0.99
N VAL A 283 -0.29 -2.89 2.12
CA VAL A 283 -1.01 -2.91 3.40
C VAL A 283 -0.47 -1.78 4.27
N ILE A 284 -1.38 -1.07 4.89
CA ILE A 284 -1.10 0.20 5.52
C ILE A 284 -1.82 0.24 6.85
N ARG A 285 -1.14 0.81 7.85
CA ARG A 285 -1.77 1.04 9.14
C ARG A 285 -2.84 2.13 9.00
N LEU A 286 -4.08 1.80 9.36
CA LEU A 286 -5.17 2.76 9.51
C LEU A 286 -5.25 3.17 10.98
N LYS A 287 -5.13 4.48 11.25
CA LYS A 287 -5.39 5.06 12.57
C LYS A 287 -6.86 5.26 12.84
#